data_e46e547df29793fe0b945bd34fd5fe63
#
_entry.id   e46e547df29793fe0b945bd34fd5fe63
#
_cell.length_a   1.000
_cell.length_b   1.000
_cell.length_c   1.000
_cell.angle_alpha   90.00
_cell.angle_beta   90.00
_cell.angle_gamma   90.00
#
_symmetry.space_group_name_H-M   'P 1'
#
loop_
_entity.id
_entity.type
_entity.pdbx_description
1 polymer ?
#
loop_
_entity_poly.entity_id
_entity_poly.type
_entity_poly.pdbx_seq_one_letter_code
_entity_poly.pdbx_strand_id
1 'polypeptide(L)'
;DTSYHNEELKSLTRYRFDKVKARAKLKSSVSRLVCILFPELEKLVPTLHMVSVYSLLSEFPSAHAIASAHLTRLTNLLSESSRGRYGKDTAICFRDAARSSIGSHIPAKSLELKHTIRLILELTSEIDEIEAEIKTIMDEINSPILTIPGISYKMGAMIIAEIGDFSRFDSPDKILAYAGLSPSI
;
A
#
# COMPACT_ATOMS: atom_id res chain seq x y z
N ASP A 1 27.22 2.06 -18.54
CA ASP A 1 28.03 1.31 -17.58
C ASP A 1 27.14 0.50 -16.63
N THR A 2 27.24 -0.83 -16.70
CA THR A 2 26.44 -1.79 -15.92
C THR A 2 26.66 -1.61 -14.41
N SER A 3 27.86 -1.19 -14.01
CA SER A 3 28.21 -0.98 -12.60
C SER A 3 27.40 0.16 -11.98
N TYR A 4 27.21 1.26 -12.70
CA TYR A 4 26.37 2.37 -12.26
C TYR A 4 24.90 1.94 -12.06
N HIS A 5 24.34 1.24 -13.03
CA HIS A 5 22.96 0.76 -12.96
C HIS A 5 22.75 -0.21 -11.79
N ASN A 6 23.72 -1.10 -11.53
CA ASN A 6 23.66 -2.04 -10.42
C ASN A 6 23.64 -1.32 -9.06
N GLU A 7 24.49 -0.31 -8.88
CA GLU A 7 24.52 0.48 -7.65
C GLU A 7 23.24 1.29 -7.44
N GLU A 8 22.72 1.89 -8.51
CA GLU A 8 21.45 2.61 -8.46
C GLU A 8 20.30 1.67 -8.08
N LEU A 9 20.19 0.51 -8.73
CA LEU A 9 19.14 -0.48 -8.42
C LEU A 9 19.25 -0.97 -6.98
N LYS A 10 20.45 -1.23 -6.49
CA LYS A 10 20.67 -1.65 -5.11
C LYS A 10 20.22 -0.59 -4.12
N SER A 11 20.53 0.67 -4.38
CA SER A 11 20.12 1.79 -3.54
C SER A 11 18.61 1.97 -3.56
N LEU A 12 17.99 1.93 -4.74
CA LEU A 12 16.54 2.10 -4.90
C LEU A 12 15.74 0.95 -4.28
N THR A 13 16.18 -0.30 -4.47
CA THR A 13 15.47 -1.45 -3.92
C THR A 13 15.54 -1.48 -2.39
N ARG A 14 16.67 -1.11 -1.80
CA ARG A 14 16.81 -0.99 -0.35
C ARG A 14 15.97 0.14 0.21
N TYR A 15 16.01 1.29 -0.45
CA TYR A 15 15.19 2.46 -0.08
C TYR A 15 13.70 2.11 -0.14
N ARG A 16 13.27 1.46 -1.23
CA ARG A 16 11.89 1.00 -1.36
C ARG A 16 11.50 0.05 -0.24
N PHE A 17 12.36 -0.91 0.08
CA PHE A 17 12.13 -1.86 1.18
C PHE A 17 11.89 -1.14 2.50
N ASP A 18 12.72 -0.15 2.83
CA ASP A 18 12.59 0.63 4.06
C ASP A 18 11.26 1.41 4.10
N LYS A 19 10.86 2.00 2.97
CA LYS A 19 9.57 2.71 2.86
C LYS A 19 8.37 1.77 3.03
N VAL A 20 8.40 0.60 2.39
CA VAL A 20 7.34 -0.42 2.52
C VAL A 20 7.25 -0.91 3.96
N LYS A 21 8.38 -1.13 4.61
CA LYS A 21 8.44 -1.54 6.02
C LYS A 21 7.86 -0.45 6.94
N ALA A 22 8.21 0.81 6.71
CA ALA A 22 7.67 1.94 7.46
C ALA A 22 6.15 2.04 7.26
N ARG A 23 5.66 1.89 6.04
CA ARG A 23 4.22 1.89 5.74
C ARG A 23 3.48 0.75 6.44
N ALA A 24 4.07 -0.45 6.50
CA ALA A 24 3.47 -1.59 7.20
C ALA A 24 3.27 -1.31 8.70
N LYS A 25 4.20 -0.64 9.35
CA LYS A 25 4.05 -0.20 10.74
C LYS A 25 2.90 0.78 10.91
N LEU A 26 2.77 1.74 9.99
CA LEU A 26 1.67 2.71 10.03
C LEU A 26 0.31 2.04 9.78
N LYS A 27 0.24 1.05 8.89
CA LYS A 27 -0.98 0.25 8.68
C LYS A 27 -1.40 -0.47 9.96
N SER A 28 -0.46 -1.03 10.70
CA SER A 28 -0.74 -1.64 12.00
C SER A 28 -1.27 -0.60 13.00
N SER A 29 -0.75 0.62 12.98
CA SER A 29 -1.24 1.72 13.81
C SER A 29 -2.68 2.11 13.43
N VAL A 30 -3.01 2.17 12.14
CA VAL A 30 -4.38 2.41 11.67
C VAL A 30 -5.32 1.35 12.23
N SER A 31 -4.98 0.07 12.11
CA SER A 31 -5.81 -1.04 12.61
C SER A 31 -6.05 -0.90 14.11
N ARG A 32 -5.04 -0.55 14.87
CA ARG A 32 -5.13 -0.34 16.33
C ARG A 32 -6.04 0.86 16.67
N LEU A 33 -5.88 1.97 15.96
CA LEU A 33 -6.68 3.18 16.18
C LEU A 33 -8.15 2.97 15.79
N VAL A 34 -8.41 2.27 14.70
CA VAL A 34 -9.78 1.92 14.29
C VAL A 34 -10.42 0.98 15.30
N CYS A 35 -9.68 0.05 15.87
CA CYS A 35 -10.18 -0.82 16.94
C CYS A 35 -10.66 -0.01 18.16
N ILE A 36 -10.02 1.12 18.44
CA ILE A 36 -10.42 2.03 19.53
C ILE A 36 -11.62 2.89 19.12
N LEU A 37 -11.58 3.47 17.92
CA LEU A 37 -12.50 4.53 17.49
C LEU A 37 -13.75 4.03 16.77
N PHE A 38 -13.65 2.92 16.05
CA PHE A 38 -14.75 2.32 15.29
C PHE A 38 -14.46 0.84 15.03
N PRO A 39 -14.52 -0.02 16.06
CA PRO A 39 -14.11 -1.43 15.92
C PRO A 39 -14.96 -2.23 14.93
N GLU A 40 -16.21 -1.86 14.73
CA GLU A 40 -17.12 -2.57 13.82
C GLU A 40 -16.78 -2.37 12.35
N LEU A 41 -16.04 -1.31 11.99
CA LEU A 41 -15.73 -0.97 10.59
C LEU A 41 -14.96 -2.10 9.88
N GLU A 42 -14.03 -2.74 10.56
CA GLU A 42 -13.20 -3.80 9.97
C GLU A 42 -14.02 -4.94 9.39
N LYS A 43 -15.15 -5.27 10.01
CA LYS A 43 -16.07 -6.33 9.56
C LYS A 43 -16.94 -5.92 8.39
N LEU A 44 -17.05 -4.63 8.11
CA LEU A 44 -17.92 -4.09 7.06
C LEU A 44 -17.18 -3.93 5.72
N VAL A 45 -15.87 -4.09 5.70
CA VAL A 45 -15.02 -3.88 4.52
C VAL A 45 -14.08 -5.06 4.33
N PRO A 46 -13.65 -5.34 3.08
CA PRO A 46 -12.68 -6.41 2.82
C PRO A 46 -11.34 -6.17 3.53
N THR A 47 -10.92 -4.91 3.62
CA THR A 47 -9.72 -4.45 4.33
C THR A 47 -9.89 -2.99 4.74
N LEU A 48 -9.27 -2.60 5.85
CA LEU A 48 -9.19 -1.19 6.24
C LEU A 48 -8.24 -0.40 5.31
N HIS A 49 -7.30 -1.10 4.67
CA HIS A 49 -6.22 -0.49 3.91
C HIS A 49 -6.56 -0.34 2.44
N MET A 50 -7.66 0.34 2.16
CA MET A 50 -8.12 0.65 0.81
C MET A 50 -8.44 2.14 0.70
N VAL A 51 -8.36 2.67 -0.51
CA VAL A 51 -8.49 4.11 -0.78
C VAL A 51 -9.80 4.68 -0.21
N SER A 52 -10.92 3.99 -0.41
CA SER A 52 -12.23 4.47 0.07
C SER A 52 -12.32 4.54 1.59
N VAL A 53 -11.75 3.59 2.30
CA VAL A 53 -11.71 3.59 3.78
C VAL A 53 -10.79 4.70 4.28
N TYR A 54 -9.63 4.87 3.67
CA TYR A 54 -8.71 5.96 4.04
C TYR A 54 -9.31 7.34 3.76
N SER A 55 -10.03 7.49 2.66
CA SER A 55 -10.75 8.73 2.35
C SER A 55 -11.85 9.02 3.39
N LEU A 56 -12.61 8.00 3.76
CA LEU A 56 -13.63 8.10 4.80
C LEU A 56 -13.03 8.54 6.13
N LEU A 57 -12.01 7.85 6.60
CA LEU A 57 -11.39 8.11 7.90
C LEU A 57 -10.54 9.39 7.92
N SER A 58 -10.12 9.89 6.78
CA SER A 58 -9.44 11.19 6.68
C SER A 58 -10.40 12.35 6.95
N GLU A 59 -11.67 12.23 6.61
CA GLU A 59 -12.69 13.24 6.87
C GLU A 59 -13.49 12.95 8.16
N PHE A 60 -13.81 11.68 8.41
CA PHE A 60 -14.61 11.22 9.55
C PHE A 60 -13.86 10.14 10.32
N PRO A 61 -12.90 10.52 11.20
CA PRO A 61 -11.93 9.59 11.78
C PRO A 61 -12.41 8.80 12.99
N SER A 62 -13.72 8.65 13.17
CA SER A 62 -14.29 7.90 14.29
C SER A 62 -15.72 7.49 14.00
N ALA A 63 -16.24 6.53 14.77
CA ALA A 63 -17.66 6.20 14.75
C ALA A 63 -18.51 7.42 15.10
N HIS A 64 -18.09 8.20 16.09
CA HIS A 64 -18.79 9.43 16.50
C HIS A 64 -18.92 10.41 15.32
N ALA A 65 -17.85 10.64 14.57
CA ALA A 65 -17.87 11.53 13.40
C ALA A 65 -18.76 11.00 12.27
N ILE A 66 -18.69 9.70 11.98
CA ILE A 66 -19.50 9.07 10.93
C ILE A 66 -20.99 9.08 11.31
N ALA A 67 -21.31 8.81 12.56
CA ALA A 67 -22.68 8.81 13.07
C ALA A 67 -23.38 10.17 12.91
N SER A 68 -22.61 11.26 13.00
CA SER A 68 -23.10 12.64 12.89
C SER A 68 -23.00 13.22 11.49
N ALA A 69 -22.42 12.49 10.53
CA ALA A 69 -22.21 12.99 9.18
C ALA A 69 -23.50 13.01 8.36
N HIS A 70 -23.58 13.96 7.44
CA HIS A 70 -24.68 13.98 6.46
C HIS A 70 -24.55 12.82 5.49
N LEU A 71 -25.66 12.12 5.26
CA LEU A 71 -25.71 10.96 4.38
C LEU A 71 -25.22 11.28 2.96
N THR A 72 -25.62 12.43 2.43
CA THR A 72 -25.20 12.88 1.09
C THR A 72 -23.67 13.02 1.01
N ARG A 73 -23.05 13.59 2.04
CA ARG A 73 -21.57 13.74 2.08
C ARG A 73 -20.88 12.40 2.15
N LEU A 74 -21.34 11.48 3.01
CA LEU A 74 -20.82 10.13 3.09
C LEU A 74 -20.96 9.39 1.76
N THR A 75 -22.11 9.46 1.14
CA THR A 75 -22.39 8.82 -0.14
C THR A 75 -21.46 9.32 -1.22
N ASN A 76 -21.30 10.64 -1.36
CA ASN A 76 -20.46 11.24 -2.38
C ASN A 76 -18.99 10.90 -2.15
N LEU A 77 -18.51 10.98 -0.92
CA LEU A 77 -17.14 10.63 -0.58
C LEU A 77 -16.82 9.17 -0.93
N LEU A 78 -17.70 8.24 -0.54
CA LEU A 78 -17.54 6.82 -0.82
C LEU A 78 -17.62 6.52 -2.32
N SER A 79 -18.55 7.15 -3.03
CA SER A 79 -18.68 6.97 -4.48
C SER A 79 -17.45 7.46 -5.23
N GLU A 80 -16.99 8.65 -4.93
CA GLU A 80 -15.79 9.24 -5.57
C GLU A 80 -14.54 8.42 -5.29
N SER A 81 -14.30 8.05 -4.04
CA SER A 81 -13.09 7.34 -3.64
C SER A 81 -13.06 5.86 -4.03
N SER A 82 -14.21 5.27 -4.33
CA SER A 82 -14.35 3.88 -4.77
C SER A 82 -14.64 3.73 -6.26
N ARG A 83 -14.63 4.82 -7.02
CA ARG A 83 -15.00 4.86 -8.45
C ARG A 83 -16.41 4.29 -8.71
N GLY A 84 -17.35 4.67 -7.86
CA GLY A 84 -18.76 4.26 -7.95
C GLY A 84 -19.06 2.88 -7.37
N ARG A 85 -18.08 2.17 -6.83
CA ARG A 85 -18.27 0.83 -6.25
C ARG A 85 -19.12 0.88 -4.98
N TYR A 86 -18.93 1.89 -4.15
CA TYR A 86 -19.67 2.15 -2.94
C TYR A 86 -20.57 3.37 -3.14
N GLY A 87 -21.78 3.30 -2.64
CA GLY A 87 -22.76 4.36 -2.80
C GLY A 87 -23.61 4.55 -1.54
N LYS A 88 -24.86 4.92 -1.74
CA LYS A 88 -25.78 5.25 -0.65
C LYS A 88 -26.00 4.10 0.32
N ASP A 89 -26.14 2.86 -0.17
CA ASP A 89 -26.37 1.69 0.70
C ASP A 89 -25.19 1.45 1.64
N THR A 90 -23.97 1.56 1.14
CA THR A 90 -22.76 1.46 1.94
C THR A 90 -22.67 2.59 2.96
N ALA A 91 -23.01 3.82 2.56
CA ALA A 91 -23.01 4.97 3.46
C ALA A 91 -24.02 4.79 4.61
N ILE A 92 -25.21 4.28 4.32
CA ILE A 92 -26.22 3.96 5.33
C ILE A 92 -25.70 2.87 6.27
N CYS A 93 -25.13 1.80 5.72
CA CYS A 93 -24.55 0.71 6.50
C CYS A 93 -23.49 1.22 7.49
N PHE A 94 -22.56 2.03 7.02
CA PHE A 94 -21.50 2.58 7.86
C PHE A 94 -22.03 3.52 8.93
N ARG A 95 -22.97 4.40 8.57
CA ARG A 95 -23.57 5.34 9.53
C ARG A 95 -24.38 4.62 10.60
N ASP A 96 -25.15 3.61 10.21
CA ASP A 96 -25.95 2.82 11.17
C ASP A 96 -25.05 2.06 12.14
N ALA A 97 -24.00 1.42 11.63
CA ALA A 97 -23.00 0.75 12.46
C ALA A 97 -22.28 1.74 13.40
N ALA A 98 -21.97 2.93 12.90
CA ALA A 98 -21.34 3.99 13.69
C ALA A 98 -22.24 4.48 14.84
N ARG A 99 -23.53 4.58 14.61
CA ARG A 99 -24.52 5.01 15.62
C ARG A 99 -24.67 4.04 16.78
N SER A 100 -24.44 2.76 16.54
CA SER A 100 -24.50 1.71 17.55
C SER A 100 -23.11 1.20 17.99
N SER A 101 -22.04 1.89 17.56
CA SER A 101 -20.69 1.48 17.85
C SER A 101 -20.33 1.56 19.33
N ILE A 102 -19.54 0.59 19.78
CA ILE A 102 -18.93 0.61 21.11
C ILE A 102 -17.59 1.36 21.13
N GLY A 103 -17.19 1.94 20.01
CA GLY A 103 -15.96 2.70 19.89
C GLY A 103 -15.90 3.90 20.84
N SER A 104 -14.70 4.23 21.25
CA SER A 104 -14.46 5.35 22.17
C SER A 104 -14.43 6.69 21.43
N HIS A 105 -14.95 7.73 22.08
CA HIS A 105 -14.85 9.09 21.57
C HIS A 105 -13.60 9.77 22.18
N ILE A 106 -12.49 9.72 21.45
CA ILE A 106 -11.20 10.30 21.90
C ILE A 106 -10.65 11.18 20.76
N PRO A 107 -10.92 12.50 20.78
CA PRO A 107 -10.48 13.41 19.71
C PRO A 107 -8.99 13.36 19.40
N ALA A 108 -8.15 13.17 20.42
CA ALA A 108 -6.70 13.03 20.23
C ALA A 108 -6.35 11.80 19.38
N LYS A 109 -7.06 10.68 19.56
CA LYS A 109 -6.87 9.47 18.76
C LYS A 109 -7.40 9.65 17.34
N SER A 110 -8.48 10.38 17.16
CA SER A 110 -8.99 10.76 15.85
C SER A 110 -7.97 11.58 15.05
N LEU A 111 -7.33 12.54 15.69
CA LEU A 111 -6.26 13.33 15.10
C LEU A 111 -5.06 12.44 14.72
N GLU A 112 -4.66 11.55 15.60
CA GLU A 112 -3.59 10.59 15.36
C GLU A 112 -3.91 9.69 14.15
N LEU A 113 -5.15 9.20 14.02
CA LEU A 113 -5.60 8.40 12.89
C LEU A 113 -5.49 9.17 11.58
N LYS A 114 -5.98 10.41 11.54
CA LYS A 114 -5.87 11.27 10.35
C LYS A 114 -4.42 11.46 9.91
N HIS A 115 -3.53 11.74 10.84
CA HIS A 115 -2.10 11.94 10.56
C HIS A 115 -1.44 10.65 10.09
N THR A 116 -1.77 9.52 10.70
CA THR A 116 -1.23 8.21 10.32
C THR A 116 -1.62 7.86 8.89
N ILE A 117 -2.88 8.06 8.52
CA ILE A 117 -3.35 7.84 7.14
C ILE A 117 -2.63 8.77 6.16
N ARG A 118 -2.45 10.04 6.51
CA ARG A 118 -1.72 11.01 5.67
C ARG A 118 -0.31 10.55 5.39
N LEU A 119 0.40 10.03 6.40
CA LEU A 119 1.75 9.48 6.23
C LEU A 119 1.75 8.24 5.35
N ILE A 120 0.75 7.35 5.47
CA ILE A 120 0.62 6.19 4.60
C ILE A 120 0.46 6.60 3.13
N LEU A 121 -0.38 7.59 2.87
CA LEU A 121 -0.61 8.09 1.51
C LEU A 121 0.64 8.74 0.94
N GLU A 122 1.38 9.49 1.75
CA GLU A 122 2.67 10.06 1.35
C GLU A 122 3.70 8.98 1.03
N LEU A 123 3.85 7.98 1.90
CA LEU A 123 4.75 6.85 1.65
C LEU A 123 4.35 6.06 0.40
N THR A 124 3.06 5.90 0.14
CA THR A 124 2.57 5.22 -1.07
C THR A 124 2.99 5.99 -2.32
N SER A 125 2.85 7.32 -2.31
CA SER A 125 3.30 8.18 -3.41
C SER A 125 4.81 8.09 -3.63
N GLU A 126 5.59 8.11 -2.55
CA GLU A 126 7.06 7.98 -2.63
C GLU A 126 7.48 6.59 -3.14
N ILE A 127 6.80 5.53 -2.72
CA ILE A 127 7.04 4.17 -3.21
C ILE A 127 6.75 4.10 -4.72
N ASP A 128 5.67 4.70 -5.19
CA ASP A 128 5.34 4.76 -6.61
C ASP A 128 6.42 5.48 -7.42
N GLU A 129 6.97 6.58 -6.90
CA GLU A 129 8.09 7.29 -7.52
C GLU A 129 9.35 6.41 -7.60
N ILE A 130 9.68 5.72 -6.52
CA ILE A 130 10.84 4.80 -6.48
C ILE A 130 10.64 3.67 -7.49
N GLU A 131 9.45 3.10 -7.55
CA GLU A 131 9.13 2.03 -8.51
C GLU A 131 9.22 2.51 -9.96
N ALA A 132 8.82 3.75 -10.24
CA ALA A 132 8.97 4.35 -11.57
C ALA A 132 10.44 4.51 -11.95
N GLU A 133 11.30 4.94 -11.03
CA GLU A 133 12.74 5.04 -11.24
C GLU A 133 13.37 3.65 -11.48
N ILE A 134 12.98 2.66 -10.71
CA ILE A 134 13.43 1.27 -10.89
C ILE A 134 13.05 0.78 -12.28
N LYS A 135 11.80 1.02 -12.70
CA LYS A 135 11.32 0.62 -14.01
C LYS A 135 12.14 1.27 -15.14
N THR A 136 12.42 2.56 -15.02
CA THR A 136 13.22 3.30 -16.00
C THR A 136 14.61 2.67 -16.16
N ILE A 137 15.29 2.36 -15.06
CA ILE A 137 16.61 1.73 -15.10
C ILE A 137 16.53 0.32 -15.66
N MET A 138 15.52 -0.46 -15.29
CA MET A 138 15.32 -1.82 -15.81
C MET A 138 15.09 -1.82 -17.33
N ASP A 139 14.33 -0.85 -17.84
CA ASP A 139 14.11 -0.68 -19.27
C ASP A 139 15.41 -0.30 -20.00
N GLU A 140 16.25 0.54 -19.39
CA GLU A 140 17.57 0.93 -19.94
C GLU A 140 18.53 -0.25 -20.01
N ILE A 141 18.54 -1.10 -18.97
CA ILE A 141 19.38 -2.29 -18.93
C ILE A 141 18.92 -3.31 -19.96
N ASN A 142 17.61 -3.36 -20.27
CA ASN A 142 17.00 -4.36 -21.14
C ASN A 142 17.41 -5.79 -20.75
N SER A 143 17.28 -6.10 -19.45
CA SER A 143 17.75 -7.37 -18.89
C SER A 143 16.85 -8.54 -19.29
N PRO A 144 17.44 -9.71 -19.64
CA PRO A 144 16.69 -10.92 -19.92
C PRO A 144 15.89 -11.44 -18.73
N ILE A 145 16.17 -10.97 -17.49
CA ILE A 145 15.41 -11.34 -16.29
C ILE A 145 13.93 -10.99 -16.42
N LEU A 146 13.59 -9.94 -17.17
CA LEU A 146 12.21 -9.50 -17.37
C LEU A 146 11.42 -10.43 -18.30
N THR A 147 12.09 -11.30 -19.03
CA THR A 147 11.44 -12.30 -19.89
C THR A 147 11.01 -13.56 -19.13
N ILE A 148 11.41 -13.68 -17.86
CA ILE A 148 11.09 -14.84 -17.04
C ILE A 148 9.64 -14.68 -16.52
N PRO A 149 8.74 -15.66 -16.78
CA PRO A 149 7.38 -15.60 -16.27
C PRO A 149 7.31 -15.46 -14.76
N GLY A 150 6.46 -14.58 -14.25
CA GLY A 150 6.29 -14.34 -12.81
C GLY A 150 7.29 -13.38 -12.20
N ILE A 151 8.27 -12.88 -12.95
CA ILE A 151 9.20 -11.86 -12.46
C ILE A 151 8.64 -10.47 -12.76
N SER A 152 8.33 -9.71 -11.72
CA SER A 152 7.95 -8.31 -11.81
C SER A 152 9.19 -7.42 -11.96
N TYR A 153 9.00 -6.14 -12.34
CA TYR A 153 10.07 -5.15 -12.36
C TYR A 153 10.76 -5.03 -10.99
N LYS A 154 10.02 -5.05 -9.91
CA LYS A 154 10.56 -4.98 -8.53
C LYS A 154 11.45 -6.16 -8.21
N MET A 155 10.95 -7.37 -8.48
CA MET A 155 11.68 -8.61 -8.26
C MET A 155 12.91 -8.69 -9.13
N GLY A 156 12.79 -8.34 -10.42
CA GLY A 156 13.91 -8.28 -11.35
C GLY A 156 14.99 -7.31 -10.89
N ALA A 157 14.61 -6.13 -10.41
CA ALA A 157 15.53 -5.13 -9.88
C ALA A 157 16.28 -5.63 -8.64
N MET A 158 15.59 -6.29 -7.72
CA MET A 158 16.19 -6.90 -6.53
C MET A 158 17.22 -7.95 -6.91
N ILE A 159 16.90 -8.82 -7.86
CA ILE A 159 17.79 -9.86 -8.34
C ILE A 159 19.04 -9.25 -9.00
N ILE A 160 18.86 -8.25 -9.87
CA ILE A 160 19.98 -7.55 -10.52
C ILE A 160 20.88 -6.87 -9.49
N ALA A 161 20.27 -6.20 -8.51
CA ALA A 161 21.01 -5.49 -7.46
C ALA A 161 21.89 -6.44 -6.62
N GLU A 162 21.39 -7.64 -6.33
CA GLU A 162 22.12 -8.61 -5.49
C GLU A 162 23.13 -9.45 -6.27
N ILE A 163 22.84 -9.81 -7.53
CA ILE A 163 23.69 -10.70 -8.33
C ILE A 163 24.69 -9.90 -9.18
N GLY A 164 24.31 -8.71 -9.65
CA GLY A 164 25.09 -7.89 -10.56
C GLY A 164 24.91 -8.32 -12.01
N ASP A 165 25.98 -8.68 -12.70
CA ASP A 165 25.93 -9.02 -14.12
C ASP A 165 25.37 -10.43 -14.37
N PHE A 166 24.25 -10.49 -15.12
CA PHE A 166 23.61 -11.75 -15.50
C PHE A 166 24.30 -12.45 -16.69
N SER A 167 25.23 -11.81 -17.38
CA SER A 167 25.92 -12.42 -18.53
C SER A 167 26.70 -13.68 -18.15
N ARG A 168 27.05 -13.85 -16.89
CA ARG A 168 27.73 -15.03 -16.34
C ARG A 168 26.83 -16.27 -16.18
N PHE A 169 25.51 -16.13 -16.37
CA PHE A 169 24.57 -17.24 -16.24
C PHE A 169 24.10 -17.71 -17.62
N ASP A 170 24.09 -19.03 -17.83
CA ASP A 170 23.73 -19.64 -19.12
C ASP A 170 22.23 -19.67 -19.39
N SER A 171 21.41 -19.56 -18.33
CA SER A 171 19.95 -19.67 -18.45
C SER A 171 19.22 -18.89 -17.35
N PRO A 172 17.96 -18.50 -17.59
CA PRO A 172 17.12 -17.89 -16.55
C PRO A 172 16.97 -18.76 -15.29
N ASP A 173 16.89 -20.09 -15.45
CA ASP A 173 16.74 -21.02 -14.30
C ASP A 173 17.95 -20.96 -13.37
N LYS A 174 19.14 -20.80 -13.91
CA LYS A 174 20.37 -20.65 -13.10
C LYS A 174 20.37 -19.34 -12.33
N ILE A 175 19.86 -18.27 -12.91
CA ILE A 175 19.69 -16.97 -12.24
C ILE A 175 18.73 -17.11 -11.06
N LEU A 176 17.57 -17.75 -11.27
CA LEU A 176 16.57 -17.98 -10.22
C LEU A 176 17.12 -18.85 -9.11
N ALA A 177 17.82 -19.92 -9.44
CA ALA A 177 18.44 -20.81 -8.46
C ALA A 177 19.48 -20.07 -7.60
N TYR A 178 20.32 -19.23 -8.21
CA TYR A 178 21.31 -18.44 -7.49
C TYR A 178 20.65 -17.45 -6.52
N ALA A 179 19.58 -16.81 -6.94
CA ALA A 179 18.83 -15.86 -6.13
C ALA A 179 17.93 -16.51 -5.05
N GLY A 180 17.83 -17.85 -5.04
CA GLY A 180 16.95 -18.56 -4.10
C GLY A 180 15.46 -18.45 -4.44
N LEU A 181 15.13 -18.11 -5.68
CA LEU A 181 13.75 -17.88 -6.15
C LEU A 181 13.28 -18.98 -7.11
N SER A 182 13.81 -20.19 -6.99
CA SER A 182 13.36 -21.32 -7.81
C SER A 182 11.85 -21.55 -7.63
N PRO A 183 11.09 -21.71 -8.74
CA PRO A 183 9.66 -21.99 -8.63
C PRO A 183 9.45 -23.29 -7.87
N SER A 184 8.52 -23.27 -6.92
CA SER A 184 8.04 -24.50 -6.29
C SER A 184 7.26 -25.28 -7.36
N ILE A 185 7.68 -26.50 -7.63
CA ILE A 185 6.97 -27.42 -8.51
C ILE A 185 5.67 -27.86 -7.81
#